data_d8b21b9792ca2e090cd34c9c612d484e
#
_entry.id   d8b21b9792ca2e090cd34c9c612d484e
#
_cell.length_a   1.000
_cell.length_b   1.000
_cell.length_c   1.000
_cell.angle_alpha   90.00
_cell.angle_beta   90.00
_cell.angle_gamma   90.00
#
_symmetry.space_group_name_H-M   'P 1'
#
loop_
_entity.id
_entity.type
_entity.pdbx_description
1 polymer ?
#
loop_
_entity_poly.entity_id
_entity_poly.type
_entity_poly.pdbx_seq_one_letter_code
_entity_poly.pdbx_strand_id
1 'polypeptide(L)'
;MKRNVIRRNEMLGATLELGGTPITLDEYATTGLLAVAIGPRGNGKTNAGLLMAEQLSAQGWVSVLIDPEAELESLYGDAVADPEMLRNALAKRDQPILVVNATDAGEFVPYGRAILDVADQYRKPIFVVIDEGQLFSASRKRSNGIGEAADIINEFAERGRKHALDLFITALRYTGTLQRTLFANKNLTLIGWQEDPTAWSALAPQFKASKIEFADLNALTPGQFFCLSRHGVEKIRMPMAEALKAVAPKAKPVAKALPATFNEWSRAMERIPTERLAALDEDVVKLLSAVAELSAQQVLAGQAALQDELETRT
;
A
#
# COMPACT_ATOMS: atom_id res chain seq x y z
N MET A 1 -17.41 -38.46 8.20
CA MET A 1 -16.84 -37.58 7.16
C MET A 1 -15.44 -37.18 7.59
N LYS A 2 -14.38 -37.67 6.93
CA LYS A 2 -13.01 -37.24 7.23
C LYS A 2 -12.86 -35.81 6.70
N ARG A 3 -12.68 -34.84 7.62
CA ARG A 3 -12.41 -33.45 7.26
C ARG A 3 -11.06 -33.40 6.55
N ASN A 4 -11.05 -33.12 5.26
CA ASN A 4 -9.83 -32.76 4.55
C ASN A 4 -9.38 -31.41 5.09
N VAL A 5 -8.54 -31.42 6.11
CA VAL A 5 -7.81 -30.26 6.57
C VAL A 5 -6.66 -30.09 5.59
N ILE A 6 -6.80 -29.14 4.67
CA ILE A 6 -5.65 -28.68 3.87
C ILE A 6 -4.70 -28.03 4.86
N ARG A 7 -3.64 -28.75 5.19
CA ARG A 7 -2.60 -28.25 6.09
C ARG A 7 -1.76 -27.23 5.33
N ARG A 8 -1.21 -26.25 6.04
CA ARG A 8 -0.24 -25.29 5.49
C ARG A 8 0.88 -25.97 4.68
N ASN A 9 1.23 -27.20 5.03
CA ASN A 9 2.20 -28.04 4.30
C ASN A 9 1.78 -28.40 2.86
N GLU A 10 0.53 -28.20 2.47
CA GLU A 10 0.05 -28.45 1.10
C GLU A 10 0.22 -27.20 0.20
N MET A 11 0.66 -26.09 0.77
CA MET A 11 0.94 -24.83 0.07
C MET A 11 2.43 -24.49 0.03
N LEU A 12 3.27 -25.56 0.05
CA LEU A 12 4.71 -25.45 -0.12
C LEU A 12 5.04 -24.80 -1.46
N GLY A 13 5.98 -23.87 -1.44
CA GLY A 13 6.47 -23.19 -2.65
C GLY A 13 5.76 -21.89 -3.00
N ALA A 14 4.78 -21.44 -2.21
CA ALA A 14 4.20 -20.12 -2.43
C ALA A 14 5.23 -19.01 -2.22
N THR A 15 5.24 -18.03 -3.14
CA THR A 15 6.24 -16.96 -3.19
C THR A 15 5.59 -15.58 -3.24
N LEU A 16 6.32 -14.59 -2.74
CA LEU A 16 5.99 -13.17 -2.84
C LEU A 16 7.08 -12.43 -3.62
N GLU A 17 6.67 -11.74 -4.67
CA GLU A 17 7.53 -10.90 -5.52
C GLU A 17 7.32 -9.43 -5.14
N LEU A 18 8.17 -8.91 -4.27
CA LEU A 18 8.05 -7.56 -3.73
C LEU A 18 9.00 -6.54 -4.40
N GLY A 19 9.60 -6.91 -5.54
CA GLY A 19 10.54 -6.06 -6.28
C GLY A 19 12.00 -6.16 -5.83
N GLY A 20 12.32 -7.21 -5.11
CA GLY A 20 13.67 -7.65 -4.71
C GLY A 20 13.78 -9.15 -4.79
N THR A 21 14.59 -9.75 -3.92
CA THR A 21 14.70 -11.20 -3.82
C THR A 21 13.34 -11.82 -3.48
N PRO A 22 12.86 -12.83 -4.24
CA PRO A 22 11.60 -13.51 -3.95
C PRO A 22 11.56 -14.09 -2.54
N ILE A 23 10.44 -13.94 -1.86
CA ILE A 23 10.23 -14.43 -0.50
C ILE A 23 9.42 -15.71 -0.56
N THR A 24 10.01 -16.83 -0.16
CA THR A 24 9.32 -18.12 -0.11
C THR A 24 8.55 -18.26 1.21
N LEU A 25 7.25 -18.57 1.15
CA LEU A 25 6.42 -18.70 2.37
C LEU A 25 6.77 -19.92 3.22
N ASP A 26 7.47 -20.90 2.64
CA ASP A 26 8.01 -22.04 3.39
C ASP A 26 8.92 -21.61 4.55
N GLU A 27 9.61 -20.49 4.39
CA GLU A 27 10.45 -19.90 5.43
C GLU A 27 9.66 -19.48 6.67
N TYR A 28 8.38 -19.19 6.48
CA TYR A 28 7.45 -18.79 7.53
C TYR A 28 6.50 -19.91 7.95
N ALA A 29 6.71 -21.15 7.46
CA ALA A 29 5.85 -22.30 7.77
C ALA A 29 5.77 -22.60 9.28
N THR A 30 6.84 -22.30 10.01
CA THR A 30 6.90 -22.54 11.47
C THR A 30 6.39 -21.37 12.32
N THR A 31 6.36 -20.15 11.79
CA THR A 31 6.01 -18.93 12.55
C THR A 31 4.71 -18.27 12.08
N GLY A 32 4.29 -18.51 10.86
CA GLY A 32 3.36 -17.63 10.15
C GLY A 32 4.07 -16.42 9.58
N LEU A 33 3.51 -15.81 8.55
CA LEU A 33 3.99 -14.52 8.05
C LEU A 33 3.33 -13.42 8.86
N LEU A 34 4.15 -12.60 9.52
CA LEU A 34 3.74 -11.35 10.13
C LEU A 34 4.57 -10.22 9.51
N ALA A 35 3.96 -9.52 8.58
CA ALA A 35 4.56 -8.41 7.86
C ALA A 35 4.08 -7.06 8.40
N VAL A 36 4.98 -6.11 8.55
CA VAL A 36 4.67 -4.74 8.99
C VAL A 36 5.25 -3.75 7.98
N ALA A 37 4.43 -2.84 7.46
CA ALA A 37 4.90 -1.75 6.62
C ALA A 37 4.81 -0.42 7.37
N ILE A 38 5.89 0.37 7.33
CA ILE A 38 6.04 1.60 8.11
C ILE A 38 6.50 2.72 7.18
N GLY A 39 5.87 3.87 7.30
CA GLY A 39 6.21 5.08 6.54
C GLY A 39 5.08 6.11 6.55
N PRO A 40 5.31 7.34 6.11
CA PRO A 40 4.30 8.38 6.03
C PRO A 40 3.21 8.04 5.01
N ARG A 41 2.18 8.88 4.94
CA ARG A 41 1.13 8.79 3.90
C ARG A 41 1.74 8.93 2.51
N GLY A 42 1.14 8.26 1.52
CA GLY A 42 1.62 8.30 0.13
C GLY A 42 2.88 7.48 -0.15
N ASN A 43 3.44 6.79 0.83
CA ASN A 43 4.65 5.98 0.65
C ASN A 43 4.42 4.66 -0.11
N GLY A 44 3.17 4.22 -0.29
CA GLY A 44 2.82 2.97 -0.98
C GLY A 44 2.63 1.77 -0.07
N LYS A 45 2.40 1.96 1.23
CA LYS A 45 2.14 0.87 2.19
C LYS A 45 0.89 0.06 1.84
N THR A 46 -0.21 0.74 1.53
CA THR A 46 -1.45 0.12 1.09
C THR A 46 -1.22 -0.73 -0.16
N ASN A 47 -0.50 -0.17 -1.16
CA ASN A 47 -0.11 -0.94 -2.35
C ASN A 47 0.66 -2.22 -2.01
N ALA A 48 1.58 -2.17 -1.05
CA ALA A 48 2.32 -3.37 -0.64
C ALA A 48 1.39 -4.45 -0.06
N GLY A 49 0.41 -4.08 0.78
CA GLY A 49 -0.59 -4.99 1.31
C GLY A 49 -1.47 -5.60 0.22
N LEU A 50 -1.95 -4.78 -0.71
CA LEU A 50 -2.76 -5.22 -1.84
C LEU A 50 -2.00 -6.16 -2.77
N LEU A 51 -0.76 -5.83 -3.12
CA LEU A 51 0.11 -6.69 -3.94
C LEU A 51 0.31 -8.07 -3.29
N MET A 52 0.59 -8.10 -1.99
CA MET A 52 0.73 -9.36 -1.26
C MET A 52 -0.59 -10.14 -1.24
N ALA A 53 -1.73 -9.46 -1.02
CA ALA A 53 -3.05 -10.08 -1.03
C ALA A 53 -3.38 -10.69 -2.39
N GLU A 54 -3.13 -9.99 -3.48
CA GLU A 54 -3.33 -10.48 -4.84
C GLU A 54 -2.46 -11.72 -5.14
N GLN A 55 -1.17 -11.65 -4.81
CA GLN A 55 -0.24 -12.76 -5.05
C GLN A 55 -0.59 -13.99 -4.23
N LEU A 56 -0.93 -13.83 -2.94
CA LEU A 56 -1.31 -14.94 -2.09
C LEU A 56 -2.66 -15.53 -2.50
N SER A 57 -3.62 -14.68 -2.87
CA SER A 57 -4.93 -15.14 -3.34
C SER A 57 -4.81 -15.96 -4.64
N ALA A 58 -3.92 -15.56 -5.55
CA ALA A 58 -3.61 -16.33 -6.75
C ALA A 58 -2.97 -17.70 -6.43
N GLN A 59 -2.39 -17.85 -5.25
CA GLN A 59 -1.75 -19.09 -4.76
C GLN A 59 -2.63 -19.86 -3.76
N GLY A 60 -3.91 -19.48 -3.62
CA GLY A 60 -4.91 -20.25 -2.86
C GLY A 60 -5.19 -19.75 -1.44
N TRP A 61 -4.64 -18.62 -1.00
CA TRP A 61 -5.13 -17.93 0.20
C TRP A 61 -6.49 -17.26 -0.06
N VAL A 62 -7.26 -17.02 1.00
CA VAL A 62 -8.32 -16.01 0.95
C VAL A 62 -7.80 -14.80 1.70
N SER A 63 -7.75 -13.65 1.03
CA SER A 63 -7.31 -12.40 1.62
C SER A 63 -8.49 -11.61 2.16
N VAL A 64 -8.36 -11.06 3.36
CA VAL A 64 -9.31 -10.13 3.98
C VAL A 64 -8.63 -8.79 4.12
N LEU A 65 -9.19 -7.77 3.48
CA LEU A 65 -8.68 -6.41 3.51
C LEU A 65 -9.53 -5.60 4.50
N ILE A 66 -8.93 -5.16 5.60
CA ILE A 66 -9.56 -4.25 6.57
C ILE A 66 -9.26 -2.83 6.12
N ASP A 67 -10.29 -2.13 5.67
CA ASP A 67 -10.23 -0.82 5.04
C ASP A 67 -10.96 0.23 5.88
N PRO A 68 -10.24 1.10 6.58
CA PRO A 68 -10.88 2.15 7.37
C PRO A 68 -11.38 3.35 6.55
N GLU A 69 -10.91 3.51 5.32
CA GLU A 69 -11.25 4.65 4.47
C GLU A 69 -12.34 4.32 3.42
N ALA A 70 -12.77 3.05 3.33
CA ALA A 70 -13.76 2.53 2.39
C ALA A 70 -13.43 2.82 0.90
N GLU A 71 -12.15 2.77 0.54
CA GLU A 71 -11.65 3.02 -0.82
C GLU A 71 -11.52 1.74 -1.65
N LEU A 72 -11.35 0.57 -0.99
CA LEU A 72 -11.00 -0.69 -1.64
C LEU A 72 -12.17 -1.39 -2.33
N GLU A 73 -13.43 -1.02 -2.02
CA GLU A 73 -14.61 -1.53 -2.72
C GLU A 73 -14.54 -1.25 -4.23
N SER A 74 -14.03 -0.09 -4.59
CA SER A 74 -13.86 0.29 -6.00
C SER A 74 -12.86 -0.61 -6.76
N LEU A 75 -12.00 -1.33 -6.05
CA LEU A 75 -10.95 -2.19 -6.60
C LEU A 75 -11.35 -3.67 -6.59
N TYR A 76 -12.01 -4.13 -5.54
CA TYR A 76 -12.22 -5.57 -5.29
C TYR A 76 -13.70 -5.96 -5.16
N GLY A 77 -14.63 -4.99 -5.32
CA GLY A 77 -16.08 -5.21 -5.17
C GLY A 77 -16.58 -4.87 -3.77
N ASP A 78 -17.91 -4.96 -3.62
CA ASP A 78 -18.62 -4.52 -2.43
C ASP A 78 -18.06 -5.13 -1.14
N ALA A 79 -17.95 -4.30 -0.10
CA ALA A 79 -17.54 -4.78 1.21
C ALA A 79 -18.54 -5.77 1.80
N VAL A 80 -18.03 -6.68 2.59
CA VAL A 80 -18.86 -7.67 3.32
C VAL A 80 -19.70 -6.94 4.36
N ALA A 81 -21.02 -7.07 4.25
CA ALA A 81 -21.96 -6.26 5.01
C ALA A 81 -21.98 -6.54 6.53
N ASP A 82 -21.70 -7.78 6.91
CA ASP A 82 -21.72 -8.18 8.32
C ASP A 82 -20.74 -9.35 8.62
N PRO A 83 -20.40 -9.59 9.91
CA PRO A 83 -19.46 -10.64 10.30
C PRO A 83 -19.92 -12.07 9.98
N GLU A 84 -21.22 -12.33 9.88
CA GLU A 84 -21.72 -13.66 9.53
C GLU A 84 -21.55 -13.94 8.04
N MET A 85 -21.77 -12.94 7.20
CA MET A 85 -21.42 -13.01 5.78
C MET A 85 -19.92 -13.26 5.59
N LEU A 86 -19.05 -12.60 6.39
CA LEU A 86 -17.62 -12.85 6.34
C LEU A 86 -17.28 -14.31 6.71
N ARG A 87 -17.88 -14.87 7.79
CA ARG A 87 -17.71 -16.27 8.15
C ARG A 87 -18.08 -17.20 7.01
N ASN A 88 -19.22 -16.94 6.39
CA ASN A 88 -19.73 -17.75 5.29
C ASN A 88 -18.82 -17.68 4.05
N ALA A 89 -18.38 -16.48 3.66
CA ALA A 89 -17.48 -16.29 2.54
C ALA A 89 -16.11 -16.96 2.76
N LEU A 90 -15.53 -16.80 3.94
CA LEU A 90 -14.27 -17.45 4.34
C LEU A 90 -14.40 -18.99 4.39
N ALA A 91 -15.54 -19.51 4.82
CA ALA A 91 -15.78 -20.96 4.88
C ALA A 91 -15.95 -21.56 3.46
N LYS A 92 -16.68 -20.87 2.58
CA LYS A 92 -16.91 -21.28 1.18
C LYS A 92 -15.68 -21.10 0.32
N ARG A 93 -14.94 -20.02 0.51
CA ARG A 93 -13.73 -19.66 -0.28
C ARG A 93 -14.04 -19.46 -1.76
N ASP A 94 -15.21 -18.93 -2.07
CA ASP A 94 -15.65 -18.63 -3.45
C ASP A 94 -15.12 -17.27 -3.95
N GLN A 95 -14.71 -16.41 -3.04
CA GLN A 95 -14.08 -15.13 -3.33
C GLN A 95 -12.63 -15.12 -2.81
N PRO A 96 -11.64 -14.79 -3.67
CA PRO A 96 -10.24 -14.82 -3.28
C PRO A 96 -9.85 -13.62 -2.40
N ILE A 97 -10.51 -12.48 -2.57
CA ILE A 97 -10.26 -11.24 -1.81
C ILE A 97 -11.61 -10.73 -1.30
N LEU A 98 -11.68 -10.41 -0.03
CA LEU A 98 -12.84 -9.88 0.68
C LEU A 98 -12.48 -8.52 1.28
N VAL A 99 -13.33 -7.53 1.10
CA VAL A 99 -13.17 -6.19 1.69
C VAL A 99 -14.08 -6.08 2.92
N VAL A 100 -13.55 -5.52 3.99
CA VAL A 100 -14.26 -5.21 5.24
C VAL A 100 -14.01 -3.75 5.57
N ASN A 101 -15.05 -2.94 5.52
CA ASN A 101 -14.98 -1.56 5.98
C ASN A 101 -15.12 -1.54 7.49
N ALA A 102 -14.11 -1.02 8.17
CA ALA A 102 -14.11 -0.84 9.62
C ALA A 102 -13.35 0.45 9.95
N THR A 103 -14.07 1.51 10.26
CA THR A 103 -13.50 2.84 10.48
C THR A 103 -12.87 2.99 11.86
N ASP A 104 -13.26 2.14 12.80
CA ASP A 104 -12.73 2.13 14.17
C ASP A 104 -12.61 0.72 14.75
N ALA A 105 -12.05 0.67 15.96
CA ALA A 105 -11.83 -0.59 16.67
C ALA A 105 -13.13 -1.32 17.04
N GLY A 106 -14.22 -0.62 17.31
CA GLY A 106 -15.52 -1.22 17.65
C GLY A 106 -16.13 -1.94 16.47
N GLU A 107 -16.05 -1.36 15.28
CA GLU A 107 -16.50 -1.97 14.04
C GLU A 107 -15.60 -3.15 13.63
N PHE A 108 -14.30 -3.07 13.85
CA PHE A 108 -13.36 -4.14 13.54
C PHE A 108 -13.57 -5.41 14.39
N VAL A 109 -13.86 -5.27 15.69
CA VAL A 109 -13.91 -6.39 16.65
C VAL A 109 -14.78 -7.56 16.17
N PRO A 110 -16.04 -7.37 15.76
CA PRO A 110 -16.88 -8.48 15.33
C PRO A 110 -16.36 -9.21 14.08
N TYR A 111 -15.74 -8.50 13.15
CA TYR A 111 -15.11 -9.09 11.96
C TYR A 111 -13.82 -9.83 12.33
N GLY A 112 -12.99 -9.25 13.19
CA GLY A 112 -11.79 -9.90 13.68
C GLY A 112 -12.08 -11.24 14.41
N ARG A 113 -13.14 -11.28 15.23
CA ARG A 113 -13.62 -12.51 15.85
C ARG A 113 -14.09 -13.53 14.82
N ALA A 114 -14.83 -13.08 13.79
CA ALA A 114 -15.27 -13.95 12.70
C ALA A 114 -14.11 -14.62 11.97
N ILE A 115 -13.02 -13.87 11.71
CA ILE A 115 -11.80 -14.40 11.10
C ILE A 115 -11.15 -15.46 12.00
N LEU A 116 -11.01 -15.20 13.30
CA LEU A 116 -10.46 -16.15 14.26
C LEU A 116 -11.28 -17.44 14.34
N ASP A 117 -12.60 -17.33 14.42
CA ASP A 117 -13.51 -18.47 14.49
C ASP A 117 -13.35 -19.39 13.27
N VAL A 118 -13.28 -18.79 12.06
CA VAL A 118 -13.09 -19.56 10.83
C VAL A 118 -11.70 -20.17 10.75
N ALA A 119 -10.66 -19.42 11.14
CA ALA A 119 -9.29 -19.90 11.17
C ALA A 119 -9.14 -21.09 12.13
N ASP A 120 -9.77 -21.03 13.30
CA ASP A 120 -9.79 -22.12 14.28
C ASP A 120 -10.52 -23.36 13.75
N GLN A 121 -11.66 -23.15 13.11
CA GLN A 121 -12.52 -24.24 12.67
C GLN A 121 -11.97 -24.98 11.45
N TYR A 122 -11.46 -24.25 10.47
CA TYR A 122 -11.12 -24.81 9.15
C TYR A 122 -9.63 -24.93 8.90
N ARG A 123 -8.79 -24.11 9.54
CA ARG A 123 -7.33 -24.07 9.39
C ARG A 123 -6.87 -23.96 7.93
N LYS A 124 -7.63 -23.26 7.12
CA LYS A 124 -7.30 -22.96 5.73
C LYS A 124 -6.57 -21.62 5.65
N PRO A 125 -5.66 -21.44 4.69
CA PRO A 125 -4.86 -20.24 4.61
C PRO A 125 -5.72 -18.98 4.43
N ILE A 126 -5.56 -18.04 5.36
CA ILE A 126 -6.17 -16.71 5.34
C ILE A 126 -5.03 -15.71 5.44
N PHE A 127 -5.08 -14.68 4.62
CA PHE A 127 -4.18 -13.53 4.71
C PHE A 127 -4.98 -12.29 5.09
N VAL A 128 -4.66 -11.68 6.21
CA VAL A 128 -5.33 -10.46 6.68
C VAL A 128 -4.44 -9.26 6.41
N VAL A 129 -4.98 -8.27 5.73
CA VAL A 129 -4.35 -6.97 5.52
C VAL A 129 -5.10 -5.96 6.38
N ILE A 130 -4.39 -5.28 7.28
CA ILE A 130 -4.95 -4.21 8.10
C ILE A 130 -4.28 -2.90 7.68
N ASP A 131 -5.01 -2.06 6.96
CA ASP A 131 -4.51 -0.73 6.67
C ASP A 131 -4.72 0.20 7.87
N GLU A 132 -3.85 1.18 8.02
CA GLU A 132 -3.83 2.10 9.15
C GLU A 132 -3.97 1.43 10.54
N GLY A 133 -3.19 0.38 10.78
CA GLY A 133 -3.27 -0.48 11.97
C GLY A 133 -3.21 0.23 13.31
N GLN A 134 -2.75 1.49 13.35
CA GLN A 134 -2.80 2.33 14.55
C GLN A 134 -4.23 2.67 14.98
N LEU A 135 -5.23 2.56 14.12
CA LEU A 135 -6.63 2.77 14.47
C LEU A 135 -7.15 1.64 15.37
N PHE A 136 -6.62 0.44 15.19
CA PHE A 136 -7.08 -0.79 15.84
C PHE A 136 -6.14 -1.27 16.95
N SER A 137 -4.88 -0.87 16.95
CA SER A 137 -3.83 -1.41 17.82
C SER A 137 -2.96 -0.35 18.50
N ALA A 138 -3.52 0.85 18.78
CA ALA A 138 -2.76 1.92 19.39
C ALA A 138 -2.42 1.64 20.86
N SER A 139 -1.14 1.76 21.23
CA SER A 139 -0.65 1.51 22.60
C SER A 139 -1.09 2.54 23.65
N ARG A 140 -1.66 3.67 23.26
CA ARG A 140 -1.91 4.82 24.14
C ARG A 140 -3.35 5.30 24.27
N LYS A 141 -4.30 4.83 23.48
CA LYS A 141 -5.71 5.25 23.58
C LYS A 141 -6.56 4.17 24.26
N ARG A 142 -7.18 4.53 25.37
CA ARG A 142 -8.24 3.74 26.01
C ARG A 142 -9.59 4.26 25.51
N SER A 143 -9.91 4.06 24.24
CA SER A 143 -11.28 4.21 23.77
C SER A 143 -11.97 2.83 23.76
N ASN A 144 -13.30 2.82 23.85
CA ASN A 144 -14.10 1.60 23.81
C ASN A 144 -13.71 0.75 22.58
N GLY A 145 -13.37 -0.52 22.81
CA GLY A 145 -13.04 -1.48 21.76
C GLY A 145 -11.56 -1.58 21.37
N ILE A 146 -10.70 -0.56 21.60
CA ILE A 146 -9.27 -0.64 21.19
C ILE A 146 -8.51 -1.76 21.91
N GLY A 147 -8.79 -2.01 23.17
CA GLY A 147 -8.16 -3.11 23.91
C GLY A 147 -8.49 -4.45 23.27
N GLU A 148 -9.77 -4.67 22.98
CA GLU A 148 -10.25 -5.91 22.37
C GLU A 148 -9.79 -6.08 20.93
N ALA A 149 -9.80 -5.02 20.12
CA ALA A 149 -9.26 -5.04 18.77
C ALA A 149 -7.77 -5.39 18.77
N ALA A 150 -7.01 -4.78 19.67
CA ALA A 150 -5.60 -5.05 19.82
C ALA A 150 -5.32 -6.49 20.30
N ASP A 151 -6.15 -7.06 21.18
CA ASP A 151 -6.05 -8.46 21.60
C ASP A 151 -6.32 -9.41 20.43
N ILE A 152 -7.32 -9.12 19.60
CA ILE A 152 -7.60 -9.88 18.36
C ILE A 152 -6.42 -9.83 17.40
N ILE A 153 -5.83 -8.65 17.17
CA ILE A 153 -4.67 -8.53 16.29
C ILE A 153 -3.44 -9.26 16.86
N ASN A 154 -3.26 -9.23 18.18
CA ASN A 154 -2.23 -10.03 18.84
C ASN A 154 -2.50 -11.53 18.66
N GLU A 155 -3.75 -11.98 18.75
CA GLU A 155 -4.11 -13.38 18.48
C GLU A 155 -3.81 -13.76 17.02
N PHE A 156 -4.05 -12.89 16.05
CA PHE A 156 -3.62 -13.12 14.67
C PHE A 156 -2.09 -13.35 14.59
N ALA A 157 -1.31 -12.50 15.27
CA ALA A 157 0.14 -12.58 15.27
C ALA A 157 0.68 -13.83 15.98
N GLU A 158 0.10 -14.19 17.12
CA GLU A 158 0.58 -15.30 17.96
C GLU A 158 0.10 -16.67 17.47
N ARG A 159 -1.12 -16.74 16.97
CA ARG A 159 -1.76 -17.98 16.55
C ARG A 159 -1.65 -18.27 15.05
N GLY A 160 -1.15 -17.34 14.26
CA GLY A 160 -1.11 -17.44 12.81
C GLY A 160 -0.57 -18.77 12.29
N ARG A 161 0.50 -19.28 12.92
CA ARG A 161 1.07 -20.60 12.60
C ARG A 161 0.09 -21.76 12.76
N LYS A 162 -0.65 -21.80 13.88
CA LYS A 162 -1.54 -22.93 14.19
C LYS A 162 -2.81 -22.93 13.38
N HIS A 163 -3.22 -21.76 12.93
CA HIS A 163 -4.52 -21.51 12.30
C HIS A 163 -4.41 -21.18 10.80
N ALA A 164 -3.19 -21.25 10.23
CA ALA A 164 -2.90 -20.87 8.84
C ALA A 164 -3.36 -19.44 8.51
N LEU A 165 -3.11 -18.51 9.46
CA LEU A 165 -3.43 -17.11 9.35
C LEU A 165 -2.13 -16.31 9.21
N ASP A 166 -2.01 -15.55 8.16
CA ASP A 166 -0.90 -14.64 7.88
C ASP A 166 -1.40 -13.20 7.95
N LEU A 167 -0.55 -12.28 8.42
CA LEU A 167 -0.95 -10.90 8.70
C LEU A 167 0.02 -9.91 8.03
N PHE A 168 -0.57 -8.90 7.42
CA PHE A 168 0.13 -7.68 7.02
C PHE A 168 -0.56 -6.48 7.67
N ILE A 169 0.21 -5.60 8.29
CA ILE A 169 -0.33 -4.41 8.95
C ILE A 169 0.50 -3.17 8.58
N THR A 170 -0.17 -2.07 8.30
CA THR A 170 0.51 -0.81 8.03
C THR A 170 0.52 0.10 9.26
N ALA A 171 1.54 0.94 9.35
CA ALA A 171 1.64 1.97 10.38
C ALA A 171 2.33 3.23 9.83
N LEU A 172 1.93 4.38 10.37
CA LEU A 172 2.53 5.67 10.01
C LEU A 172 3.94 5.85 10.60
N ARG A 173 4.18 5.26 11.78
CA ARG A 173 5.44 5.42 12.52
C ARG A 173 5.85 4.11 13.15
N TYR A 174 7.15 3.94 13.37
CA TYR A 174 7.70 2.77 14.02
C TYR A 174 7.36 2.68 15.52
N THR A 175 7.31 3.82 16.20
CA THR A 175 7.08 3.86 17.65
C THR A 175 5.71 4.41 18.01
N GLY A 176 5.07 3.80 19.02
CA GLY A 176 3.85 4.32 19.62
C GLY A 176 2.57 4.15 18.81
N THR A 177 2.64 3.52 17.63
CA THR A 177 1.49 3.33 16.74
C THR A 177 0.90 1.94 16.83
N LEU A 178 1.73 0.92 17.00
CA LEU A 178 1.31 -0.47 17.15
C LEU A 178 1.78 -1.02 18.50
N GLN A 179 1.15 -2.08 18.97
CA GLN A 179 1.57 -2.76 20.19
C GLN A 179 2.95 -3.41 20.05
N ARG A 180 3.68 -3.47 21.19
CA ARG A 180 5.02 -4.07 21.25
C ARG A 180 5.04 -5.55 20.84
N THR A 181 3.96 -6.28 21.11
CA THR A 181 3.82 -7.69 20.76
C THR A 181 3.92 -7.92 19.25
N LEU A 182 3.28 -7.04 18.45
CA LEU A 182 3.39 -7.11 16.98
C LEU A 182 4.82 -6.90 16.50
N PHE A 183 5.51 -5.91 17.06
CA PHE A 183 6.91 -5.67 16.70
C PHE A 183 7.86 -6.77 17.14
N ALA A 184 7.57 -7.46 18.23
CA ALA A 184 8.37 -8.58 18.71
C ALA A 184 8.21 -9.83 17.83
N ASN A 185 7.02 -10.04 17.29
CA ASN A 185 6.68 -11.24 16.50
C ASN A 185 6.82 -11.05 14.98
N LYS A 186 6.99 -9.81 14.51
CA LYS A 186 7.16 -9.56 13.08
C LYS A 186 8.39 -10.26 12.52
N ASN A 187 8.24 -10.80 11.32
CA ASN A 187 9.31 -11.51 10.63
C ASN A 187 9.57 -10.98 9.21
N LEU A 188 8.75 -10.04 8.75
CA LEU A 188 8.97 -9.24 7.56
C LEU A 188 8.68 -7.77 7.88
N THR A 189 9.55 -6.86 7.49
CA THR A 189 9.33 -5.43 7.72
C THR A 189 9.66 -4.64 6.46
N LEU A 190 8.72 -3.80 6.03
CA LEU A 190 8.91 -2.84 4.96
C LEU A 190 9.03 -1.45 5.58
N ILE A 191 10.21 -0.86 5.47
CA ILE A 191 10.47 0.49 5.99
C ILE A 191 10.59 1.43 4.82
N GLY A 192 9.60 2.28 4.68
CA GLY A 192 9.59 3.33 3.69
C GLY A 192 10.29 4.59 4.17
N TRP A 193 10.21 5.62 3.38
CA TRP A 193 10.78 6.93 3.65
C TRP A 193 10.51 7.44 5.08
N GLN A 194 11.49 8.07 5.70
CA GLN A 194 11.43 8.64 7.06
C GLN A 194 12.10 10.00 7.07
N GLU A 195 11.40 11.02 7.58
CA GLU A 195 11.95 12.37 7.77
C GLU A 195 12.29 12.66 9.24
N ASP A 196 11.65 11.94 10.18
CA ASP A 196 11.80 12.20 11.60
C ASP A 196 13.05 11.51 12.16
N PRO A 197 14.07 12.27 12.62
CA PRO A 197 15.26 11.69 13.23
C PRO A 197 14.97 10.86 14.49
N THR A 198 13.84 11.13 15.18
CA THR A 198 13.45 10.36 16.36
C THR A 198 12.99 8.96 15.99
N ALA A 199 12.37 8.80 14.81
CA ALA A 199 12.04 7.48 14.27
C ALA A 199 13.29 6.67 13.97
N TRP A 200 14.36 7.31 13.50
CA TRP A 200 15.64 6.67 13.25
C TRP A 200 16.26 6.05 14.51
N SER A 201 16.20 6.73 15.65
CA SER A 201 16.76 6.20 16.91
C SER A 201 16.16 4.83 17.28
N ALA A 202 14.90 4.59 16.93
CA ALA A 202 14.23 3.31 17.15
C ALA A 202 14.51 2.27 16.06
N LEU A 203 14.74 2.73 14.82
CA LEU A 203 14.98 1.88 13.64
C LEU A 203 16.47 1.47 13.50
N ALA A 204 17.40 2.34 13.87
CA ALA A 204 18.84 2.15 13.69
C ALA A 204 19.37 0.78 14.15
N PRO A 205 18.92 0.20 15.27
CA PRO A 205 19.36 -1.13 15.69
C PRO A 205 19.10 -2.23 14.65
N GLN A 206 18.04 -2.10 13.84
CA GLN A 206 17.68 -3.09 12.82
C GLN A 206 18.59 -2.98 11.58
N PHE A 207 19.18 -1.82 11.34
CA PHE A 207 20.07 -1.55 10.21
C PHE A 207 21.56 -1.71 10.54
N LYS A 208 21.91 -1.97 11.81
CA LYS A 208 23.29 -2.01 12.28
C LYS A 208 24.21 -2.92 11.46
N ALA A 209 23.68 -4.07 10.99
CA ALA A 209 24.47 -5.02 10.21
C ALA A 209 24.60 -4.63 8.73
N SER A 210 23.72 -3.79 8.21
CA SER A 210 23.61 -3.47 6.77
C SER A 210 24.32 -2.18 6.36
N LYS A 211 24.89 -1.42 7.32
CA LYS A 211 25.55 -0.11 7.12
C LYS A 211 24.62 0.94 6.49
N ILE A 212 23.30 0.78 6.64
CA ILE A 212 22.31 1.75 6.18
C ILE A 212 22.19 2.83 7.23
N GLU A 213 22.17 4.09 6.80
CA GLU A 213 22.08 5.27 7.64
C GLU A 213 20.75 6.00 7.47
N PHE A 214 20.49 6.99 8.32
CA PHE A 214 19.26 7.80 8.23
C PHE A 214 19.11 8.50 6.86
N ALA A 215 20.21 8.94 6.28
CA ALA A 215 20.24 9.56 4.96
C ALA A 215 19.68 8.64 3.86
N ASP A 216 19.92 7.32 3.97
CA ASP A 216 19.43 6.35 3.02
C ASP A 216 17.90 6.18 3.09
N LEU A 217 17.33 6.26 4.31
CA LEU A 217 15.90 6.24 4.51
C LEU A 217 15.24 7.51 3.97
N ASN A 218 15.90 8.65 4.18
CA ASN A 218 15.43 9.96 3.71
C ASN A 218 15.48 10.08 2.17
N ALA A 219 16.38 9.33 1.53
CA ALA A 219 16.53 9.27 0.07
C ALA A 219 15.54 8.31 -0.62
N LEU A 220 14.68 7.62 0.13
CA LEU A 220 13.64 6.78 -0.45
C LEU A 220 12.55 7.64 -1.10
N THR A 221 12.03 7.18 -2.21
CA THR A 221 10.88 7.77 -2.91
C THR A 221 9.64 6.91 -2.74
N PRO A 222 8.42 7.43 -3.00
CA PRO A 222 7.21 6.63 -2.95
C PRO A 222 7.33 5.30 -3.70
N GLY A 223 6.90 4.23 -3.07
CA GLY A 223 7.03 2.86 -3.58
C GLY A 223 8.39 2.22 -3.35
N GLN A 224 9.37 2.92 -2.78
CA GLN A 224 10.64 2.33 -2.36
C GLN A 224 10.60 2.01 -0.87
N PHE A 225 11.16 0.84 -0.52
CA PHE A 225 11.27 0.37 0.86
C PHE A 225 12.62 -0.28 1.11
N PHE A 226 13.06 -0.25 2.35
CA PHE A 226 13.97 -1.27 2.85
C PHE A 226 13.14 -2.44 3.34
N CYS A 227 13.34 -3.60 2.73
CA CYS A 227 12.74 -4.86 3.11
C CYS A 227 13.68 -5.57 4.08
N LEU A 228 13.23 -5.77 5.31
CA LEU A 228 13.95 -6.49 6.34
C LEU A 228 13.31 -7.86 6.49
N SER A 229 14.06 -8.91 6.16
CA SER A 229 13.67 -10.31 6.28
C SER A 229 14.73 -11.09 7.02
N ARG A 230 14.54 -12.39 7.16
CA ARG A 230 15.57 -13.30 7.69
C ARG A 230 16.86 -13.34 6.87
N HIS A 231 16.81 -12.91 5.61
CA HIS A 231 17.97 -12.84 4.70
C HIS A 231 18.76 -11.54 4.80
N GLY A 232 18.31 -10.61 5.66
CA GLY A 232 18.93 -9.32 5.85
C GLY A 232 18.07 -8.17 5.36
N VAL A 233 18.73 -7.10 4.94
CA VAL A 233 18.08 -5.85 4.51
C VAL A 233 18.37 -5.63 3.03
N GLU A 234 17.31 -5.44 2.25
CA GLU A 234 17.38 -5.15 0.82
C GLU A 234 16.58 -3.89 0.50
N LYS A 235 17.12 -3.01 -0.33
CA LYS A 235 16.36 -1.88 -0.90
C LYS A 235 15.57 -2.37 -2.10
N ILE A 236 14.25 -2.25 -2.02
CA ILE A 236 13.34 -2.72 -3.05
C ILE A 236 12.50 -1.56 -3.61
N ARG A 237 12.01 -1.75 -4.84
CA ARG A 237 10.94 -0.95 -5.41
C ARG A 237 9.71 -1.82 -5.58
N MET A 238 8.72 -1.59 -4.73
CA MET A 238 7.48 -2.35 -4.70
C MET A 238 6.75 -2.28 -6.03
N PRO A 239 6.44 -3.40 -6.69
CA PRO A 239 5.54 -3.40 -7.84
C PRO A 239 4.16 -2.86 -7.46
N MET A 240 3.43 -2.35 -8.43
CA MET A 240 2.06 -1.91 -8.23
C MET A 240 1.13 -3.12 -8.26
N ALA A 241 0.18 -3.20 -7.33
CA ALA A 241 -0.90 -4.17 -7.32
C ALA A 241 -1.72 -4.09 -8.62
N GLU A 242 -2.23 -5.21 -9.11
CA GLU A 242 -2.92 -5.27 -10.41
C GLU A 242 -4.20 -4.43 -10.40
N ALA A 243 -4.96 -4.45 -9.30
CA ALA A 243 -6.16 -3.63 -9.16
C ALA A 243 -5.84 -2.14 -9.27
N LEU A 244 -4.74 -1.68 -8.67
CA LEU A 244 -4.32 -0.28 -8.77
C LEU A 244 -3.82 0.09 -10.17
N LYS A 245 -3.21 -0.85 -10.91
CA LYS A 245 -2.82 -0.62 -12.32
C LYS A 245 -4.03 -0.40 -13.21
N ALA A 246 -5.13 -1.12 -12.95
CA ALA A 246 -6.35 -1.03 -13.71
C ALA A 246 -7.04 0.35 -13.56
N VAL A 247 -6.94 0.96 -12.38
CA VAL A 247 -7.55 2.26 -12.05
C VAL A 247 -6.57 3.41 -12.23
N ALA A 248 -5.26 3.13 -12.20
CA ALA A 248 -4.26 4.16 -12.45
C ALA A 248 -4.57 4.83 -13.80
N PRO A 249 -4.69 6.17 -13.85
CA PRO A 249 -4.86 6.85 -15.11
C PRO A 249 -3.74 6.35 -16.02
N LYS A 250 -4.11 5.76 -17.17
CA LYS A 250 -3.14 5.31 -18.17
C LYS A 250 -2.12 6.41 -18.29
N ALA A 251 -0.85 6.11 -18.00
CA ALA A 251 0.21 7.10 -17.95
C ALA A 251 0.01 8.02 -19.14
N LYS A 252 -0.32 9.29 -18.88
CA LYS A 252 -0.42 10.25 -19.97
C LYS A 252 0.87 10.08 -20.73
N PRO A 253 0.83 9.90 -22.07
CA PRO A 253 2.05 9.73 -22.85
C PRO A 253 3.00 10.80 -22.35
N VAL A 254 4.20 10.40 -21.95
CA VAL A 254 5.24 11.28 -21.36
C VAL A 254 5.15 12.59 -22.12
N ALA A 255 4.69 13.63 -21.45
CA ALA A 255 4.44 14.90 -22.10
C ALA A 255 5.75 15.22 -22.82
N LYS A 256 5.71 15.33 -24.16
CA LYS A 256 6.88 15.74 -24.92
C LYS A 256 7.42 16.95 -24.19
N ALA A 257 8.71 16.95 -23.90
CA ALA A 257 9.34 18.05 -23.19
C ALA A 257 8.77 19.36 -23.73
N LEU A 258 8.24 20.19 -22.83
CA LEU A 258 7.61 21.45 -23.24
C LEU A 258 8.61 22.27 -24.04
N PRO A 259 8.16 22.97 -25.09
CA PRO A 259 9.03 23.82 -25.88
C PRO A 259 9.81 24.78 -24.97
N ALA A 260 11.11 24.90 -25.19
CA ALA A 260 11.99 25.76 -24.39
C ALA A 260 12.26 27.11 -25.05
N THR A 261 11.98 27.20 -26.34
CA THR A 261 12.25 28.40 -27.16
C THR A 261 10.99 28.94 -27.82
N PHE A 262 10.99 30.20 -28.15
CA PHE A 262 9.91 30.86 -28.90
C PHE A 262 9.56 30.11 -30.21
N ASN A 263 10.56 29.71 -30.99
CA ASN A 263 10.34 28.99 -32.25
C ASN A 263 9.71 27.62 -32.08
N GLU A 264 10.00 26.91 -30.99
CA GLU A 264 9.38 25.62 -30.69
C GLU A 264 7.92 25.81 -30.27
N TRP A 265 7.62 26.84 -29.48
CA TRP A 265 6.25 27.21 -29.11
C TRP A 265 5.43 27.64 -30.32
N SER A 266 5.96 28.51 -31.23
CA SER A 266 5.28 28.93 -32.46
C SER A 266 4.89 27.73 -33.33
N ARG A 267 5.82 26.78 -33.55
CA ARG A 267 5.52 25.56 -34.30
C ARG A 267 4.47 24.67 -33.64
N ALA A 268 4.40 24.67 -32.30
CA ALA A 268 3.38 23.92 -31.56
C ALA A 268 2.02 24.61 -31.73
N MET A 269 1.95 25.93 -31.70
CA MET A 269 0.72 26.71 -31.80
C MET A 269 0.14 26.74 -33.22
N GLU A 270 0.95 26.71 -34.29
CA GLU A 270 0.51 26.59 -35.69
C GLU A 270 -0.48 25.42 -35.91
N ARG A 271 -0.41 24.38 -35.06
CA ARG A 271 -1.25 23.20 -35.15
C ARG A 271 -2.57 23.32 -34.40
N ILE A 272 -2.79 24.42 -33.66
CA ILE A 272 -4.01 24.61 -32.86
C ILE A 272 -5.00 25.45 -33.68
N PRO A 273 -6.29 25.03 -33.80
CA PRO A 273 -7.31 25.83 -34.48
C PRO A 273 -7.47 27.20 -33.82
N THR A 274 -7.66 28.24 -34.62
CA THR A 274 -7.75 29.64 -34.17
C THR A 274 -8.79 29.87 -33.08
N GLU A 275 -9.96 29.20 -33.19
CA GLU A 275 -11.03 29.27 -32.19
C GLU A 275 -10.62 28.74 -30.81
N ARG A 276 -9.71 27.77 -30.78
CA ARG A 276 -9.13 27.23 -29.56
C ARG A 276 -8.00 28.09 -29.01
N LEU A 277 -7.21 28.73 -29.86
CA LEU A 277 -6.14 29.65 -29.44
C LEU A 277 -6.71 30.86 -28.71
N ALA A 278 -7.77 31.46 -29.24
CA ALA A 278 -8.44 32.61 -28.64
C ALA A 278 -9.07 32.30 -27.24
N ALA A 279 -9.50 31.03 -27.02
CA ALA A 279 -10.03 30.61 -25.75
C ALA A 279 -8.96 30.28 -24.67
N LEU A 280 -7.68 30.25 -25.04
CA LEU A 280 -6.56 29.87 -24.15
C LEU A 280 -5.82 31.07 -23.55
N ASP A 281 -6.23 32.30 -23.86
CA ASP A 281 -5.46 33.53 -23.61
C ASP A 281 -5.04 33.72 -22.12
N GLU A 282 -5.97 33.73 -21.17
CA GLU A 282 -5.61 33.93 -19.76
C GLU A 282 -5.32 32.65 -19.00
N ASP A 283 -5.97 31.54 -19.36
CA ASP A 283 -5.87 30.29 -18.62
C ASP A 283 -4.58 29.52 -18.89
N VAL A 284 -3.99 29.65 -20.09
CA VAL A 284 -2.70 29.02 -20.41
C VAL A 284 -1.56 29.67 -19.63
N VAL A 285 -1.58 30.97 -19.44
CA VAL A 285 -0.55 31.67 -18.64
C VAL A 285 -0.64 31.22 -17.16
N LYS A 286 -1.85 31.08 -16.63
CA LYS A 286 -2.07 30.54 -15.26
C LYS A 286 -1.68 29.08 -15.16
N LEU A 287 -1.99 28.27 -16.18
CA LEU A 287 -1.64 26.84 -16.20
C LEU A 287 -0.13 26.63 -16.33
N LEU A 288 0.54 27.39 -17.19
CA LEU A 288 1.99 27.32 -17.37
C LEU A 288 2.74 27.81 -16.12
N SER A 289 2.22 28.83 -15.45
CA SER A 289 2.81 29.31 -14.19
C SER A 289 2.50 28.41 -12.96
N ALA A 290 1.44 27.60 -13.01
CA ALA A 290 1.08 26.64 -11.95
C ALA A 290 1.83 25.31 -12.05
N VAL A 291 2.44 25.00 -13.18
CA VAL A 291 3.28 23.79 -13.34
C VAL A 291 4.66 24.06 -12.75
N ALA A 292 4.87 23.63 -11.51
CA ALA A 292 6.08 23.88 -10.72
C ALA A 292 7.42 23.42 -11.35
N GLU A 293 7.37 22.78 -12.49
CA GLU A 293 8.56 22.26 -13.21
C GLU A 293 9.01 23.13 -14.39
N LEU A 294 8.25 24.20 -14.73
CA LEU A 294 8.61 25.08 -15.85
C LEU A 294 9.61 26.15 -15.39
N SER A 295 10.71 26.27 -16.08
CA SER A 295 11.61 27.40 -15.90
C SER A 295 10.93 28.72 -16.33
N ALA A 296 11.28 29.85 -15.69
CA ALA A 296 10.76 31.15 -16.04
C ALA A 296 10.98 31.46 -17.55
N GLN A 297 12.06 30.96 -18.14
CA GLN A 297 12.37 31.09 -19.56
C GLN A 297 11.38 30.36 -20.48
N GLN A 298 10.90 29.19 -20.09
CA GLN A 298 9.90 28.41 -20.83
C GLN A 298 8.53 29.11 -20.80
N VAL A 299 8.15 29.67 -19.66
CA VAL A 299 6.89 30.41 -19.48
C VAL A 299 6.91 31.67 -20.37
N LEU A 300 7.99 32.45 -20.31
CA LEU A 300 8.13 33.68 -21.12
C LEU A 300 8.14 33.38 -22.63
N ALA A 301 8.82 32.32 -23.06
CA ALA A 301 8.84 31.90 -24.46
C ALA A 301 7.44 31.49 -24.95
N GLY A 302 6.66 30.77 -24.09
CA GLY A 302 5.30 30.38 -24.41
C GLY A 302 4.34 31.55 -24.51
N GLN A 303 4.44 32.53 -23.60
CA GLN A 303 3.65 33.76 -23.64
C GLN A 303 3.92 34.59 -24.93
N ALA A 304 5.20 34.79 -25.25
CA ALA A 304 5.59 35.54 -26.42
C ALA A 304 5.11 34.88 -27.72
N ALA A 305 5.23 33.56 -27.82
CA ALA A 305 4.76 32.81 -28.99
C ALA A 305 3.23 32.83 -29.13
N LEU A 306 2.49 32.80 -28.01
CA LEU A 306 1.03 32.88 -28.02
C LEU A 306 0.57 34.28 -28.54
N GLN A 307 1.18 35.36 -28.07
CA GLN A 307 0.86 36.72 -28.51
C GLN A 307 1.14 36.93 -30.00
N ASP A 308 2.30 36.48 -30.48
CA ASP A 308 2.68 36.56 -31.89
C ASP A 308 1.71 35.81 -32.82
N GLU A 309 1.29 34.61 -32.41
CA GLU A 309 0.34 33.79 -33.17
C GLU A 309 -1.07 34.42 -33.19
N LEU A 310 -1.53 35.00 -32.07
CA LEU A 310 -2.81 35.71 -32.03
C LEU A 310 -2.80 36.97 -32.91
N GLU A 311 -1.71 37.74 -32.91
CA GLU A 311 -1.55 38.92 -33.75
C GLU A 311 -1.48 38.54 -35.24
N THR A 312 -0.89 37.40 -35.59
CA THR A 312 -0.76 36.94 -36.97
C THR A 312 -2.08 36.45 -37.59
N ARG A 313 -3.02 36.01 -36.72
CA ARG A 313 -4.32 35.45 -37.15
C ARG A 313 -5.47 36.44 -37.08
N THR A 314 -5.26 37.62 -36.50
CA THR A 314 -6.23 38.72 -36.46
C THR A 314 -6.02 39.68 -37.64
#